data_8ee8cd0b5bafce8f482e9666982a777e
#
_entry.id   8ee8cd0b5bafce8f482e9666982a777e
#
_cell.length_a   1.000
_cell.length_b   1.000
_cell.length_c   1.000
_cell.angle_alpha   90.00
_cell.angle_beta   90.00
_cell.angle_gamma   90.00
#
_symmetry.space_group_name_H-M   'P 1'
#
loop_
_entity.id
_entity.type
_entity.pdbx_description
1 polymer ?
#
loop_
_entity_poly.entity_id
_entity_poly.type
_entity_poly.pdbx_seq_one_letter_code
_entity_poly.pdbx_strand_id
1 'polypeptide(L)'
;MRLDKYISNATDISRSEVKRMIKAGTAAIDDEVTTNPAIKVNLDQQVSLDGSIISAYKHRYFMLNKPAGVVSVTKDNNHPTAISLIYEQRSEELQIAGRLDIDTTGLLLVTDDGKWNHRVTSPRSKCSKLYAVTLAEPIGDDYQEKLANGVLLESEKHRCMPAIMEQLDSHRLTLAIGEGKYHQVKRMFAALGNHVAKLHRFQVGDIVLDDELAEGDYRILSDAEVACIL
;
A
#
# COMPACT_ATOMS: atom_id res chain seq x y z
N MET A 1 -2.50 22.62 -1.43
CA MET A 1 -1.50 22.11 -2.42
C MET A 1 -0.97 23.25 -3.27
N ARG A 2 0.21 23.17 -3.93
CA ARG A 2 0.63 24.20 -4.90
C ARG A 2 -0.20 24.10 -6.18
N LEU A 3 -0.53 25.25 -6.79
CA LEU A 3 -1.37 25.33 -8.00
C LEU A 3 -0.79 24.52 -9.17
N ASP A 4 0.54 24.63 -9.41
CA ASP A 4 1.21 23.85 -10.48
C ASP A 4 1.07 22.33 -10.28
N LYS A 5 1.07 21.87 -9.04
CA LYS A 5 0.86 20.46 -8.70
C LYS A 5 -0.62 20.09 -8.76
N TYR A 6 -1.51 20.99 -8.31
CA TYR A 6 -2.97 20.76 -8.34
C TYR A 6 -3.43 20.49 -9.77
N ILE A 7 -3.11 21.41 -10.70
CA ILE A 7 -3.55 21.30 -12.09
C ILE A 7 -2.87 20.08 -12.77
N SER A 8 -1.56 19.88 -12.60
CA SER A 8 -0.89 18.74 -13.24
C SER A 8 -1.36 17.39 -12.69
N ASN A 9 -1.82 17.34 -11.46
CA ASN A 9 -2.39 16.10 -10.89
C ASN A 9 -3.80 15.83 -11.43
N ALA A 10 -4.57 16.86 -11.73
CA ALA A 10 -5.96 16.77 -12.15
C ALA A 10 -6.14 16.75 -13.69
N THR A 11 -5.03 16.85 -14.44
CA THR A 11 -5.01 16.86 -15.90
C THR A 11 -3.87 15.99 -16.42
N ASP A 12 -3.88 15.63 -17.71
CA ASP A 12 -2.78 14.91 -18.36
C ASP A 12 -1.62 15.83 -18.79
N ILE A 13 -1.62 17.10 -18.31
CA ILE A 13 -0.61 18.09 -18.67
C ILE A 13 0.59 17.97 -17.73
N SER A 14 1.80 17.92 -18.30
CA SER A 14 3.02 17.88 -17.51
C SER A 14 3.16 19.10 -16.60
N ARG A 15 3.75 18.94 -15.41
CA ARG A 15 3.92 20.04 -14.46
C ARG A 15 4.75 21.21 -15.02
N SER A 16 5.69 20.95 -15.92
CA SER A 16 6.47 21.98 -16.60
C SER A 16 5.61 22.80 -17.53
N GLU A 17 4.74 22.15 -18.27
CA GLU A 17 3.77 22.79 -19.16
C GLU A 17 2.74 23.62 -18.38
N VAL A 18 2.15 23.04 -17.33
CA VAL A 18 1.24 23.75 -16.42
C VAL A 18 1.87 25.03 -15.86
N LYS A 19 3.15 24.99 -15.46
CA LYS A 19 3.86 26.21 -15.01
C LYS A 19 3.93 27.28 -16.09
N ARG A 20 4.14 26.88 -17.35
CA ARG A 20 4.17 27.80 -18.48
C ARG A 20 2.80 28.43 -18.71
N MET A 21 1.73 27.63 -18.68
CA MET A 21 0.35 28.06 -18.83
C MET A 21 -0.06 29.04 -17.71
N ILE A 22 0.21 28.70 -16.45
CA ILE A 22 -0.06 29.59 -15.31
C ILE A 22 0.64 30.94 -15.49
N LYS A 23 1.93 30.94 -15.87
CA LYS A 23 2.69 32.19 -16.12
C LYS A 23 2.11 33.01 -17.28
N ALA A 24 1.47 32.36 -18.25
CA ALA A 24 0.78 33.00 -19.34
C ALA A 24 -0.59 33.58 -18.95
N GLY A 25 -1.04 33.39 -17.69
CA GLY A 25 -2.30 33.92 -17.17
C GLY A 25 -3.54 33.14 -17.57
N THR A 26 -3.38 31.83 -17.90
CA THR A 26 -4.52 30.99 -18.30
C THR A 26 -5.17 30.26 -17.12
N ALA A 27 -4.64 30.38 -15.90
CA ALA A 27 -5.20 29.77 -14.70
C ALA A 27 -5.87 30.81 -13.78
N ALA A 28 -6.99 30.42 -13.18
CA ALA A 28 -7.66 31.22 -12.16
C ALA A 28 -7.99 30.38 -10.92
N ILE A 29 -8.08 31.06 -9.77
CA ILE A 29 -8.55 30.50 -8.48
C ILE A 29 -9.73 31.39 -8.05
N ASP A 30 -10.90 30.79 -7.82
CA ASP A 30 -12.13 31.51 -7.47
C ASP A 30 -12.41 32.69 -8.45
N ASP A 31 -12.24 32.42 -9.75
CA ASP A 31 -12.36 33.35 -10.89
C ASP A 31 -11.27 34.45 -10.94
N GLU A 32 -10.32 34.48 -10.00
CA GLU A 32 -9.19 35.42 -10.05
C GLU A 32 -8.00 34.83 -10.79
N VAL A 33 -7.60 35.48 -11.90
CA VAL A 33 -6.45 35.04 -12.70
C VAL A 33 -5.16 35.18 -11.91
N THR A 34 -4.33 34.14 -11.93
CA THR A 34 -3.00 34.12 -11.28
C THR A 34 -1.90 33.69 -12.23
N THR A 35 -0.73 34.33 -12.10
CA THR A 35 0.50 33.96 -12.82
C THR A 35 1.54 33.26 -11.92
N ASN A 36 1.20 33.02 -10.64
CA ASN A 36 2.10 32.40 -9.68
C ASN A 36 1.86 30.87 -9.55
N PRO A 37 2.70 29.99 -10.13
CA PRO A 37 2.51 28.55 -10.06
C PRO A 37 2.75 27.97 -8.65
N ALA A 38 3.35 28.75 -7.74
CA ALA A 38 3.66 28.30 -6.39
C ALA A 38 2.57 28.63 -5.37
N ILE A 39 1.55 29.40 -5.75
CA ILE A 39 0.43 29.75 -4.85
C ILE A 39 -0.21 28.47 -4.30
N LYS A 40 -0.59 28.49 -3.03
CA LYS A 40 -1.28 27.36 -2.39
C LYS A 40 -2.76 27.43 -2.68
N VAL A 41 -3.33 26.34 -3.12
CA VAL A 41 -4.76 26.13 -3.31
C VAL A 41 -5.30 25.29 -2.17
N ASN A 42 -6.42 25.69 -1.59
CA ASN A 42 -7.20 24.93 -0.62
C ASN A 42 -8.21 24.02 -1.35
N LEU A 43 -8.74 23.02 -0.65
CA LEU A 43 -9.64 22.02 -1.26
C LEU A 43 -11.05 22.59 -1.59
N ASP A 44 -11.43 23.67 -0.96
CA ASP A 44 -12.70 24.39 -1.12
C ASP A 44 -12.66 25.44 -2.25
N GLN A 45 -11.47 25.75 -2.78
CA GLN A 45 -11.29 26.73 -3.85
C GLN A 45 -11.52 26.10 -5.22
N GLN A 46 -12.20 26.85 -6.08
CA GLN A 46 -12.41 26.48 -7.47
C GLN A 46 -11.18 26.88 -8.31
N VAL A 47 -10.62 25.92 -9.01
CA VAL A 47 -9.49 26.16 -9.94
C VAL A 47 -9.99 25.99 -11.36
N SER A 48 -9.61 26.90 -12.25
CA SER A 48 -9.82 26.77 -13.68
C SER A 48 -8.53 26.91 -14.47
N LEU A 49 -8.49 26.29 -15.67
CA LEU A 49 -7.42 26.41 -16.65
C LEU A 49 -8.06 26.62 -18.03
N ASP A 50 -7.62 27.64 -18.75
CA ASP A 50 -8.23 28.07 -20.05
C ASP A 50 -9.77 28.18 -19.98
N GLY A 51 -10.30 28.71 -18.87
CA GLY A 51 -11.73 28.86 -18.62
C GLY A 51 -12.48 27.58 -18.25
N SER A 52 -11.82 26.41 -18.26
CA SER A 52 -12.41 25.14 -17.84
C SER A 52 -12.14 24.86 -16.37
N ILE A 53 -13.20 24.54 -15.61
CA ILE A 53 -13.07 24.17 -14.18
C ILE A 53 -12.31 22.85 -14.06
N ILE A 54 -11.27 22.85 -13.25
CA ILE A 54 -10.46 21.67 -12.94
C ILE A 54 -11.02 21.02 -11.66
N SER A 55 -11.51 19.81 -11.77
CA SER A 55 -11.95 19.03 -10.61
C SER A 55 -10.80 18.83 -9.63
N ALA A 56 -11.09 18.91 -8.32
CA ALA A 56 -10.09 18.68 -7.29
C ALA A 56 -9.45 17.28 -7.46
N TYR A 57 -8.11 17.24 -7.45
CA TYR A 57 -7.42 15.96 -7.45
C TYR A 57 -7.75 15.19 -6.18
N LYS A 58 -8.30 14.01 -6.37
CA LYS A 58 -8.51 13.04 -5.28
C LYS A 58 -7.40 12.01 -5.32
N HIS A 59 -6.81 11.75 -4.16
CA HIS A 59 -5.88 10.62 -4.05
C HIS A 59 -6.58 9.31 -4.39
N ARG A 60 -5.83 8.40 -5.00
CA ARG A 60 -6.31 7.10 -5.42
C ARG A 60 -5.83 6.04 -4.45
N TYR A 61 -6.71 5.13 -4.11
CA TYR A 61 -6.42 4.04 -3.17
C TYR A 61 -6.98 2.76 -3.77
N PHE A 62 -6.13 1.76 -3.92
CA PHE A 62 -6.48 0.49 -4.54
C PHE A 62 -6.19 -0.66 -3.61
N MET A 63 -7.08 -1.64 -3.63
CA MET A 63 -6.89 -2.99 -3.16
C MET A 63 -6.52 -3.85 -4.37
N LEU A 64 -5.38 -4.52 -4.32
CA LEU A 64 -4.95 -5.50 -5.32
C LEU A 64 -4.86 -6.86 -4.63
N ASN A 65 -5.47 -7.88 -5.20
CA ASN A 65 -5.21 -9.27 -4.81
C ASN A 65 -3.97 -9.75 -5.57
N LYS A 66 -2.80 -9.57 -4.97
CA LYS A 66 -1.53 -9.85 -5.62
C LYS A 66 -1.34 -11.36 -5.84
N PRO A 67 -1.13 -11.82 -7.08
CA PRO A 67 -0.80 -13.21 -7.37
C PRO A 67 0.67 -13.53 -7.01
N ALA A 68 1.02 -14.81 -6.95
CA ALA A 68 2.40 -15.25 -6.92
C ALA A 68 3.13 -14.91 -8.25
N GLY A 69 4.46 -14.79 -8.19
CA GLY A 69 5.28 -14.46 -9.36
C GLY A 69 5.40 -12.97 -9.68
N VAL A 70 4.68 -12.11 -8.96
CA VAL A 70 4.68 -10.65 -9.14
C VAL A 70 5.44 -9.98 -7.99
N VAL A 71 6.34 -9.05 -8.31
CA VAL A 71 7.11 -8.31 -7.31
C VAL A 71 6.41 -7.04 -6.84
N SER A 72 6.52 -6.73 -5.54
CA SER A 72 5.95 -5.52 -4.93
C SER A 72 6.90 -4.33 -5.07
N VAL A 73 7.13 -3.89 -6.31
CA VAL A 73 7.91 -2.71 -6.68
C VAL A 73 7.22 -1.94 -7.80
N THR A 74 7.62 -0.70 -8.03
CA THR A 74 7.06 0.14 -9.10
C THR A 74 7.66 -0.19 -10.47
N LYS A 75 8.93 -0.60 -10.51
CA LYS A 75 9.63 -0.99 -11.76
C LYS A 75 10.58 -2.15 -11.46
N ASP A 76 10.61 -3.12 -12.35
CA ASP A 76 11.54 -4.25 -12.35
C ASP A 76 11.81 -4.67 -13.80
N ASN A 77 13.03 -5.14 -14.09
CA ASN A 77 13.41 -5.53 -15.46
C ASN A 77 13.21 -7.01 -15.75
N ASN A 78 13.04 -7.83 -14.71
CA ASN A 78 13.04 -9.29 -14.83
C ASN A 78 11.69 -9.92 -14.48
N HIS A 79 10.86 -9.21 -13.69
CA HIS A 79 9.60 -9.74 -13.18
C HIS A 79 8.45 -8.76 -13.40
N PRO A 80 7.22 -9.25 -13.62
CA PRO A 80 6.04 -8.40 -13.59
C PRO A 80 5.91 -7.72 -12.24
N THR A 81 5.52 -6.45 -12.24
CA THR A 81 5.37 -5.66 -11.02
C THR A 81 3.92 -5.56 -10.59
N ALA A 82 3.65 -5.34 -9.31
CA ALA A 82 2.29 -5.12 -8.82
C ALA A 82 1.62 -3.90 -9.48
N ILE A 83 2.41 -2.86 -9.80
CA ILE A 83 1.88 -1.67 -10.50
C ILE A 83 1.49 -1.97 -11.94
N SER A 84 2.16 -2.91 -12.62
CA SER A 84 1.80 -3.28 -14.00
C SER A 84 0.46 -4.02 -14.12
N LEU A 85 -0.13 -4.45 -13.00
CA LEU A 85 -1.47 -5.04 -12.94
C LEU A 85 -2.57 -3.98 -12.80
N ILE A 86 -2.22 -2.72 -12.55
CA ILE A 86 -3.18 -1.62 -12.36
C ILE A 86 -3.26 -0.80 -13.65
N TYR A 87 -4.35 -0.98 -14.39
CA TYR A 87 -4.57 -0.34 -15.70
C TYR A 87 -5.24 1.04 -15.53
N GLU A 88 -4.59 1.91 -14.78
CA GLU A 88 -5.07 3.27 -14.50
C GLU A 88 -4.14 4.32 -15.12
N GLN A 89 -4.71 5.47 -15.48
CA GLN A 89 -3.89 6.60 -15.92
C GLN A 89 -2.88 6.99 -14.85
N ARG A 90 -1.66 7.33 -15.26
CA ARG A 90 -0.58 7.74 -14.36
C ARG A 90 -0.30 6.71 -13.25
N SER A 91 -0.35 5.43 -13.59
CA SER A 91 -0.03 4.35 -12.65
C SER A 91 1.41 4.41 -12.15
N GLU A 92 2.34 5.08 -12.88
CA GLU A 92 3.72 5.32 -12.47
C GLU A 92 3.87 6.21 -11.23
N GLU A 93 2.83 6.95 -10.84
CA GLU A 93 2.79 7.74 -9.60
C GLU A 93 2.34 6.93 -8.39
N LEU A 94 1.79 5.75 -8.61
CA LEU A 94 1.33 4.88 -7.56
C LEU A 94 2.49 4.29 -6.75
N GLN A 95 2.28 4.14 -5.47
CA GLN A 95 3.22 3.59 -4.50
C GLN A 95 2.59 2.40 -3.79
N ILE A 96 3.40 1.42 -3.44
CA ILE A 96 2.97 0.24 -2.73
C ILE A 96 2.99 0.51 -1.21
N ALA A 97 1.87 0.30 -0.55
CA ALA A 97 1.72 0.43 0.89
C ALA A 97 1.85 -0.93 1.59
N GLY A 98 3.09 -1.32 1.87
CA GLY A 98 3.41 -2.57 2.54
C GLY A 98 3.62 -3.74 1.57
N ARG A 99 4.88 -4.02 1.27
CA ARG A 99 5.31 -5.03 0.31
C ARG A 99 4.90 -6.45 0.70
N LEU A 100 4.72 -7.29 -0.31
CA LEU A 100 4.67 -8.75 -0.24
C LEU A 100 5.81 -9.32 -1.08
N ASP A 101 6.33 -10.47 -0.67
CA ASP A 101 7.37 -11.20 -1.41
C ASP A 101 6.80 -11.72 -2.74
N ILE A 102 7.68 -12.11 -3.67
CA ILE A 102 7.29 -12.57 -5.00
C ILE A 102 6.34 -13.77 -4.97
N ASP A 103 6.52 -14.68 -4.03
CA ASP A 103 5.73 -15.89 -3.82
C ASP A 103 4.59 -15.74 -2.81
N THR A 104 4.49 -14.58 -2.14
CA THR A 104 3.41 -14.25 -1.21
C THR A 104 2.24 -13.64 -1.97
N THR A 105 1.03 -14.11 -1.69
CA THR A 105 -0.22 -13.67 -2.35
C THR A 105 -1.08 -12.79 -1.45
N GLY A 106 -2.15 -12.24 -2.01
CA GLY A 106 -3.23 -11.57 -1.27
C GLY A 106 -3.16 -10.06 -1.24
N LEU A 107 -3.74 -9.48 -0.20
CA LEU A 107 -4.00 -8.04 -0.09
C LEU A 107 -2.72 -7.21 -0.20
N LEU A 108 -2.63 -6.43 -1.27
CA LEU A 108 -1.63 -5.40 -1.46
C LEU A 108 -2.33 -4.06 -1.65
N LEU A 109 -2.01 -3.10 -0.79
CA LEU A 109 -2.55 -1.75 -0.89
C LEU A 109 -1.66 -0.87 -1.75
N VAL A 110 -2.27 -0.07 -2.63
CA VAL A 110 -1.57 0.79 -3.59
C VAL A 110 -2.22 2.18 -3.58
N THR A 111 -1.42 3.25 -3.58
CA THR A 111 -1.93 4.62 -3.52
C THR A 111 -0.93 5.63 -4.03
N ASP A 112 -1.37 6.83 -4.39
CA ASP A 112 -0.53 8.01 -4.62
C ASP A 112 -0.50 8.99 -3.41
N ASP A 113 -1.19 8.65 -2.30
CA ASP A 113 -1.10 9.40 -1.03
C ASP A 113 0.08 8.91 -0.18
N GLY A 114 1.20 9.59 -0.26
CA GLY A 114 2.38 9.27 0.54
C GLY A 114 2.16 9.35 2.06
N LYS A 115 1.22 10.17 2.53
CA LYS A 115 0.91 10.26 3.97
C LYS A 115 0.13 9.03 4.44
N TRP A 116 -0.86 8.63 3.67
CA TRP A 116 -1.63 7.42 3.95
C TRP A 116 -0.74 6.17 3.85
N ASN A 117 0.10 6.07 2.80
CA ASN A 117 1.10 5.00 2.66
C ASN A 117 1.99 4.90 3.91
N HIS A 118 2.49 6.04 4.39
CA HIS A 118 3.31 6.06 5.61
C HIS A 118 2.54 5.56 6.84
N ARG A 119 1.24 5.87 6.98
CA ARG A 119 0.42 5.33 8.08
C ARG A 119 0.28 3.81 8.01
N VAL A 120 0.05 3.25 6.81
CA VAL A 120 -0.01 1.78 6.61
C VAL A 120 1.31 1.09 6.95
N THR A 121 2.43 1.70 6.57
CA THR A 121 3.74 1.02 6.59
C THR A 121 4.59 1.30 7.81
N SER A 122 4.33 2.40 8.53
CA SER A 122 5.10 2.80 9.70
C SER A 122 4.93 1.80 10.85
N PRO A 123 6.02 1.33 11.46
CA PRO A 123 5.94 0.51 12.68
C PRO A 123 5.26 1.22 13.86
N ARG A 124 5.29 2.56 13.86
CA ARG A 124 4.68 3.39 14.91
C ARG A 124 3.15 3.39 14.87
N SER A 125 2.56 3.21 13.70
CA SER A 125 1.10 3.17 13.53
C SER A 125 0.49 1.88 14.07
N LYS A 126 1.31 0.85 14.32
CA LYS A 126 0.86 -0.49 14.76
C LYS A 126 -0.22 -1.08 13.86
N CYS A 127 -0.27 -0.67 12.58
CA CYS A 127 -1.20 -1.20 11.61
C CYS A 127 -0.92 -2.70 11.44
N SER A 128 -1.79 -3.54 11.99
CA SER A 128 -1.65 -4.99 11.99
C SER A 128 -1.76 -5.57 10.57
N LYS A 129 -1.09 -6.69 10.32
CA LYS A 129 -1.20 -7.46 9.09
C LYS A 129 -1.53 -8.89 9.46
N LEU A 130 -2.60 -9.42 8.88
CA LEU A 130 -3.05 -10.79 9.13
C LEU A 130 -2.76 -11.67 7.93
N TYR A 131 -2.18 -12.82 8.22
CA TYR A 131 -1.76 -13.78 7.21
C TYR A 131 -2.38 -15.16 7.48
N ALA A 132 -2.83 -15.81 6.41
CA ALA A 132 -3.00 -17.26 6.38
C ALA A 132 -1.65 -17.88 6.02
N VAL A 133 -1.16 -18.77 6.88
CA VAL A 133 0.15 -19.43 6.78
C VAL A 133 -0.06 -20.92 6.68
N THR A 134 0.57 -21.54 5.69
CA THR A 134 0.71 -23.01 5.63
C THR A 134 2.18 -23.35 5.84
N LEU A 135 2.47 -24.21 6.80
CA LEU A 135 3.82 -24.68 7.12
C LEU A 135 4.11 -25.99 6.40
N ALA A 136 5.40 -26.26 6.15
CA ALA A 136 5.87 -27.49 5.55
C ALA A 136 5.76 -28.66 6.53
N GLU A 137 6.10 -28.43 7.80
CA GLU A 137 6.04 -29.40 8.88
C GLU A 137 4.92 -29.05 9.86
N PRO A 138 4.43 -30.00 10.67
CA PRO A 138 3.41 -29.73 11.67
C PRO A 138 3.79 -28.59 12.62
N ILE A 139 2.78 -27.86 13.09
CA ILE A 139 2.92 -26.77 14.07
C ILE A 139 3.44 -27.36 15.39
N GLY A 140 4.54 -26.81 15.92
CA GLY A 140 5.08 -27.20 17.21
C GLY A 140 4.25 -26.66 18.37
N ASP A 141 4.14 -27.44 19.45
CA ASP A 141 3.32 -27.10 20.63
C ASP A 141 3.73 -25.78 21.30
N ASP A 142 4.98 -25.35 21.14
CA ASP A 142 5.54 -24.14 21.75
C ASP A 142 5.49 -22.89 20.83
N TYR A 143 4.98 -23.01 19.59
CA TYR A 143 5.01 -21.92 18.62
C TYR A 143 4.17 -20.73 19.08
N GLN A 144 3.00 -20.96 19.64
CA GLN A 144 2.13 -19.90 20.14
C GLN A 144 2.81 -19.05 21.21
N GLU A 145 3.45 -19.70 22.19
CA GLU A 145 4.19 -19.02 23.25
C GLU A 145 5.40 -18.26 22.71
N LYS A 146 6.21 -18.88 21.84
CA LYS A 146 7.40 -18.26 21.25
C LYS A 146 7.04 -17.05 20.39
N LEU A 147 5.98 -17.12 19.60
CA LEU A 147 5.48 -16.00 18.79
C LEU A 147 4.94 -14.86 19.64
N ALA A 148 4.20 -15.17 20.71
CA ALA A 148 3.67 -14.19 21.66
C ALA A 148 4.79 -13.46 22.44
N ASN A 149 5.91 -14.12 22.69
CA ASN A 149 7.09 -13.52 23.36
C ASN A 149 8.03 -12.79 22.37
N GLY A 150 7.71 -12.83 21.09
CA GLY A 150 8.53 -12.29 20.01
C GLY A 150 9.75 -13.19 19.69
N VAL A 151 9.97 -13.45 18.41
CA VAL A 151 11.06 -14.28 17.91
C VAL A 151 12.29 -13.44 17.59
N LEU A 152 13.48 -13.89 17.95
CA LEU A 152 14.74 -13.29 17.50
C LEU A 152 15.07 -13.83 16.11
N LEU A 153 15.06 -12.95 15.12
CA LEU A 153 15.41 -13.32 13.75
C LEU A 153 16.94 -13.32 13.58
N GLU A 154 17.42 -14.21 12.72
CA GLU A 154 18.83 -14.21 12.34
C GLU A 154 19.25 -12.82 11.81
N SER A 155 20.42 -12.36 12.21
CA SER A 155 21.00 -11.05 11.89
C SER A 155 20.27 -9.83 12.48
N GLU A 156 19.28 -10.01 13.35
CA GLU A 156 18.61 -8.93 14.06
C GLU A 156 19.13 -8.78 15.50
N LYS A 157 19.24 -7.54 15.96
CA LYS A 157 19.68 -7.24 17.35
C LYS A 157 18.56 -7.39 18.37
N HIS A 158 17.32 -7.24 17.94
CA HIS A 158 16.15 -7.24 18.79
C HIS A 158 15.11 -8.23 18.30
N ARG A 159 14.36 -8.80 19.25
CA ARG A 159 13.23 -9.67 18.92
C ARG A 159 12.19 -8.90 18.08
N CYS A 160 11.42 -9.65 17.30
CA CYS A 160 10.21 -9.14 16.69
C CYS A 160 9.21 -8.69 17.76
N MET A 161 8.32 -7.79 17.38
CA MET A 161 7.14 -7.52 18.20
C MET A 161 6.35 -8.83 18.43
N PRO A 162 5.65 -8.96 19.56
CA PRO A 162 4.73 -10.06 19.78
C PRO A 162 3.79 -10.27 18.62
N ALA A 163 3.60 -11.53 18.22
CA ALA A 163 2.67 -11.93 17.18
C ALA A 163 1.57 -12.81 17.78
N ILE A 164 0.36 -12.68 17.24
CA ILE A 164 -0.79 -13.48 17.66
C ILE A 164 -1.00 -14.58 16.63
N MET A 165 -0.98 -15.82 17.09
CA MET A 165 -1.19 -17.01 16.27
C MET A 165 -2.50 -17.69 16.66
N GLU A 166 -3.26 -18.13 15.68
CA GLU A 166 -4.41 -19.02 15.86
C GLU A 166 -4.22 -20.24 14.97
N GLN A 167 -4.16 -21.42 15.57
CA GLN A 167 -4.00 -22.68 14.85
C GLN A 167 -5.32 -23.13 14.25
N LEU A 168 -5.33 -23.46 12.96
CA LEU A 168 -6.50 -23.98 12.25
C LEU A 168 -6.48 -25.51 12.14
N ASP A 169 -5.31 -26.07 11.85
CA ASP A 169 -5.06 -27.52 11.83
C ASP A 169 -3.57 -27.82 12.10
N SER A 170 -3.09 -29.01 11.76
CA SER A 170 -1.70 -29.42 12.01
C SER A 170 -0.65 -28.59 11.25
N HIS A 171 -1.00 -27.95 10.11
CA HIS A 171 -0.07 -27.21 9.25
C HIS A 171 -0.53 -25.80 8.96
N ARG A 172 -1.80 -25.46 9.19
CA ARG A 172 -2.37 -24.16 8.86
C ARG A 172 -2.68 -23.35 10.10
N LEU A 173 -2.38 -22.05 10.00
CA LEU A 173 -2.64 -21.10 11.07
C LEU A 173 -2.94 -19.70 10.48
N THR A 174 -3.52 -18.84 11.30
CA THR A 174 -3.51 -17.39 11.07
C THR A 174 -2.42 -16.74 11.93
N LEU A 175 -1.80 -15.68 11.42
CA LEU A 175 -0.76 -14.94 12.12
C LEU A 175 -1.00 -13.44 11.97
N ALA A 176 -1.13 -12.73 13.10
CA ALA A 176 -1.20 -11.27 13.14
C ALA A 176 0.14 -10.70 13.61
N ILE A 177 0.72 -9.76 12.85
CA ILE A 177 1.95 -9.05 13.18
C ILE A 177 1.73 -7.52 13.12
N GLY A 178 2.37 -6.77 14.01
CA GLY A 178 2.28 -5.31 14.10
C GLY A 178 3.40 -4.53 13.38
N GLU A 179 4.33 -5.23 12.73
CA GLU A 179 5.48 -4.67 12.03
C GLU A 179 5.71 -5.37 10.69
N GLY A 180 6.72 -4.98 9.92
CA GLY A 180 6.97 -5.57 8.59
C GLY A 180 8.47 -5.58 8.26
N LYS A 181 9.27 -6.41 8.94
CA LYS A 181 10.68 -6.63 8.61
C LYS A 181 10.80 -7.44 7.32
N TYR A 182 11.98 -7.41 6.71
CA TYR A 182 12.27 -8.17 5.50
C TYR A 182 12.01 -9.67 5.71
N HIS A 183 11.13 -10.26 4.88
CA HIS A 183 10.68 -11.67 4.92
C HIS A 183 10.28 -12.12 6.34
N GLN A 184 9.64 -11.25 7.14
CA GLN A 184 9.47 -11.45 8.58
C GLN A 184 8.79 -12.76 8.92
N VAL A 185 7.62 -13.05 8.36
CA VAL A 185 6.85 -14.26 8.68
C VAL A 185 7.67 -15.53 8.37
N LYS A 186 8.30 -15.59 7.20
CA LYS A 186 9.14 -16.73 6.80
C LYS A 186 10.33 -16.94 7.75
N ARG A 187 11.00 -15.83 8.10
CA ARG A 187 12.14 -15.87 9.04
C ARG A 187 11.72 -16.23 10.46
N MET A 188 10.50 -15.84 10.88
CA MET A 188 9.98 -16.24 12.21
C MET A 188 9.83 -17.75 12.28
N PHE A 189 9.20 -18.38 11.29
CA PHE A 189 9.06 -19.85 11.29
C PHE A 189 10.37 -20.57 11.04
N ALA A 190 11.28 -20.01 10.24
CA ALA A 190 12.64 -20.57 10.09
C ALA A 190 13.40 -20.59 11.43
N ALA A 191 13.27 -19.52 12.25
CA ALA A 191 13.87 -19.48 13.59
C ALA A 191 13.21 -20.46 14.59
N LEU A 192 11.99 -20.93 14.29
CA LEU A 192 11.30 -21.99 15.04
C LEU A 192 11.58 -23.40 14.49
N GLY A 193 12.45 -23.51 13.46
CA GLY A 193 12.84 -24.80 12.86
C GLY A 193 11.85 -25.34 11.81
N ASN A 194 10.97 -24.48 11.27
CA ASN A 194 9.97 -24.85 10.26
C ASN A 194 10.06 -23.93 9.04
N HIS A 195 9.33 -24.23 7.96
CA HIS A 195 9.31 -23.47 6.73
C HIS A 195 7.89 -23.09 6.33
N VAL A 196 7.71 -21.88 5.81
CA VAL A 196 6.44 -21.42 5.25
C VAL A 196 6.32 -21.95 3.82
N ALA A 197 5.36 -22.86 3.60
CA ALA A 197 5.05 -23.42 2.28
C ALA A 197 4.13 -22.48 1.47
N LYS A 198 3.14 -21.85 2.14
CA LYS A 198 2.25 -20.83 1.51
C LYS A 198 2.03 -19.68 2.48
N LEU A 199 2.00 -18.47 1.93
CA LEU A 199 1.76 -17.25 2.68
C LEU A 199 0.78 -16.37 1.91
N HIS A 200 -0.33 -16.02 2.55
CA HIS A 200 -1.37 -15.18 1.97
C HIS A 200 -1.77 -14.10 2.97
N ARG A 201 -1.64 -12.83 2.59
CA ARG A 201 -2.10 -11.71 3.43
C ARG A 201 -3.54 -11.38 3.10
N PHE A 202 -4.45 -11.56 4.04
CA PHE A 202 -5.85 -11.28 3.83
C PHE A 202 -6.35 -10.00 4.50
N GLN A 203 -5.54 -9.36 5.41
CA GLN A 203 -5.96 -8.14 6.09
C GLN A 203 -4.80 -7.22 6.40
N VAL A 204 -5.03 -5.90 6.32
CA VAL A 204 -4.11 -4.82 6.72
C VAL A 204 -4.91 -3.77 7.50
N GLY A 205 -4.61 -3.59 8.79
CA GLY A 205 -5.49 -2.82 9.69
C GLY A 205 -6.88 -3.43 9.69
N ASP A 206 -7.90 -2.61 9.44
CA ASP A 206 -9.30 -3.05 9.34
C ASP A 206 -9.73 -3.31 7.87
N ILE A 207 -8.81 -3.17 6.92
CA ILE A 207 -9.09 -3.47 5.51
C ILE A 207 -8.89 -4.98 5.28
N VAL A 208 -9.96 -5.67 4.93
CA VAL A 208 -9.97 -7.09 4.59
C VAL A 208 -9.99 -7.24 3.07
N LEU A 209 -9.23 -8.22 2.55
CA LEU A 209 -9.26 -8.57 1.14
C LEU A 209 -10.70 -9.00 0.77
N ASP A 210 -11.17 -8.45 -0.34
CA ASP A 210 -12.47 -8.77 -0.89
C ASP A 210 -12.47 -10.20 -1.45
N ASP A 211 -13.33 -11.07 -0.95
CA ASP A 211 -13.40 -12.48 -1.34
C ASP A 211 -13.83 -12.66 -2.81
N GLU A 212 -14.51 -11.65 -3.40
CA GLU A 212 -14.91 -11.67 -4.81
C GLU A 212 -13.79 -11.17 -5.75
N LEU A 213 -12.72 -10.58 -5.20
CA LEU A 213 -11.62 -10.07 -5.99
C LEU A 213 -10.65 -11.19 -6.38
N ALA A 214 -10.64 -11.60 -7.65
CA ALA A 214 -9.77 -12.67 -8.13
C ALA A 214 -8.28 -12.30 -8.02
N GLU A 215 -7.38 -13.31 -7.99
CA GLU A 215 -5.94 -13.08 -8.03
C GLU A 215 -5.53 -12.33 -9.31
N GLY A 216 -4.79 -11.23 -9.14
CA GLY A 216 -4.38 -10.33 -10.21
C GLY A 216 -5.32 -9.16 -10.43
N ASP A 217 -6.54 -9.21 -9.90
CA ASP A 217 -7.51 -8.14 -10.01
C ASP A 217 -7.34 -7.08 -8.91
N TYR A 218 -7.82 -5.87 -9.20
CA TYR A 218 -7.82 -4.76 -8.25
C TYR A 218 -9.15 -4.00 -8.28
N ARG A 219 -9.44 -3.30 -7.19
CA ARG A 219 -10.54 -2.33 -7.11
C ARG A 219 -10.14 -1.09 -6.33
N ILE A 220 -10.89 -0.03 -6.51
CA ILE A 220 -10.78 1.17 -5.68
C ILE A 220 -11.26 0.85 -4.26
N LEU A 221 -10.56 1.36 -3.25
CA LEU A 221 -11.03 1.34 -1.86
C LEU A 221 -12.19 2.31 -1.68
N SER A 222 -13.19 1.93 -0.91
CA SER A 222 -14.24 2.83 -0.45
C SER A 222 -13.70 3.90 0.50
N ASP A 223 -14.41 5.02 0.63
CA ASP A 223 -14.05 6.08 1.58
C ASP A 223 -13.97 5.56 3.03
N ALA A 224 -14.82 4.58 3.38
CA ALA A 224 -14.80 3.92 4.70
C ALA A 224 -13.51 3.13 4.92
N GLU A 225 -13.08 2.32 3.93
CA GLU A 225 -11.81 1.58 4.00
C GLU A 225 -10.60 2.51 4.08
N VAL A 226 -10.60 3.61 3.32
CA VAL A 226 -9.52 4.61 3.39
C VAL A 226 -9.47 5.26 4.77
N ALA A 227 -10.61 5.56 5.38
CA ALA A 227 -10.71 6.19 6.70
C ALA A 227 -10.32 5.25 7.85
N CYS A 228 -10.34 3.93 7.67
CA CYS A 228 -9.88 2.98 8.70
C CYS A 228 -8.38 3.08 8.99
N ILE A 229 -7.59 3.68 8.10
CA ILE A 229 -6.15 3.90 8.28
C ILE A 229 -5.92 5.35 8.76
N LEU A 230 -6.12 5.60 10.02
CA LEU A 230 -5.98 6.92 10.65
C LEU A 230 -4.54 7.22 11.10
#